data_500ca19baab371d06b7b9ed61ba80802
#
_entry.id   500ca19baab371d06b7b9ed61ba80802
#
_cell.length_a   1.000
_cell.length_b   1.000
_cell.length_c   1.000
_cell.angle_alpha   90.00
_cell.angle_beta   90.00
_cell.angle_gamma   90.00
#
_symmetry.space_group_name_H-M   'P 1'
#
loop_
_entity.id
_entity.type
_entity.pdbx_description
1 polymer ?
#
loop_
_entity_poly.entity_id
_entity_poly.type
_entity_poly.pdbx_seq_one_letter_code
_entity_poly.pdbx_strand_id
1 'polypeptide(L)'
;MDIGNKIKHLRKKKGLTLEDLASRSELSKGFLSQLERNLTSPCVSTLDNILEALGTNLSEFFREDKDEPVVFREADFYVSEKEGHTIKWIVPNAQKHAMEPILLELPPGGKSFEMTPTTGEEFAYVLEGTVTLCCDDKTHIVRKGETFYMTCNTFHHLENKRKQPARVLWVSNPPLF
;
A
#
# COMPACT_ATOMS: atom_id res chain seq x y z
N MET A 1 6.96 16.39 6.18
CA MET A 1 8.27 15.72 6.24
C MET A 1 9.35 16.78 6.39
N ASP A 2 10.27 16.61 7.32
CA ASP A 2 11.29 17.62 7.63
C ASP A 2 12.64 17.24 6.97
N ILE A 3 12.78 17.56 5.69
CA ILE A 3 13.95 17.23 4.87
C ILE A 3 15.20 17.97 5.37
N GLY A 4 15.06 19.26 5.70
CA GLY A 4 16.19 20.09 6.08
C GLY A 4 16.85 19.63 7.38
N ASN A 5 16.08 19.34 8.41
CA ASN A 5 16.62 18.83 9.66
C ASN A 5 17.24 17.43 9.50
N LYS A 6 16.69 16.59 8.62
CA LYS A 6 17.24 15.25 8.36
C LYS A 6 18.60 15.35 7.65
N ILE A 7 18.74 16.23 6.65
CA ILE A 7 20.03 16.53 6.00
C ILE A 7 21.04 17.06 7.03
N LYS A 8 20.65 18.04 7.84
CA LYS A 8 21.50 18.61 8.89
C LYS A 8 21.98 17.55 9.88
N HIS A 9 21.10 16.64 10.29
CA HIS A 9 21.45 15.53 11.17
C HIS A 9 22.48 14.61 10.53
N LEU A 10 22.27 14.19 9.29
CA LEU A 10 23.20 13.34 8.53
C LEU A 10 24.56 14.01 8.34
N ARG A 11 24.58 15.29 7.95
CA ARG A 11 25.82 16.05 7.81
C ARG A 11 26.61 16.07 9.11
N LYS A 12 25.98 16.42 10.24
CA LYS A 12 26.63 16.42 11.55
C LYS A 12 27.12 15.04 11.97
N LYS A 13 26.34 13.98 11.71
CA LYS A 13 26.74 12.60 11.98
C LYS A 13 28.00 12.18 11.20
N LYS A 14 28.19 12.76 9.99
CA LYS A 14 29.40 12.56 9.17
C LYS A 14 30.55 13.52 9.52
N GLY A 15 30.36 14.38 10.51
CA GLY A 15 31.37 15.35 10.93
C GLY A 15 31.64 16.48 9.94
N LEU A 16 30.75 16.72 8.96
CA LEU A 16 30.94 17.70 7.91
C LEU A 16 30.46 19.10 8.34
N THR A 17 31.20 20.13 7.94
CA THR A 17 30.72 21.51 7.99
C THR A 17 29.75 21.79 6.84
N LEU A 18 29.04 22.93 6.88
CA LEU A 18 28.23 23.38 5.73
C LEU A 18 29.09 23.65 4.49
N GLU A 19 30.31 24.12 4.68
CA GLU A 19 31.28 24.37 3.61
C GLU A 19 31.71 23.05 2.94
N ASP A 20 32.03 22.03 3.74
CA ASP A 20 32.42 20.72 3.23
C ASP A 20 31.33 20.09 2.39
N LEU A 21 30.08 20.16 2.87
CA LEU A 21 28.95 19.60 2.13
C LEU A 21 28.67 20.42 0.86
N ALA A 22 28.74 21.74 0.92
CA ALA A 22 28.59 22.63 -0.23
C ALA A 22 29.60 22.31 -1.34
N SER A 23 30.86 22.15 -0.99
CA SER A 23 31.93 21.79 -1.92
C SER A 23 31.69 20.41 -2.56
N ARG A 24 31.28 19.42 -1.77
CA ARG A 24 31.06 18.03 -2.24
C ARG A 24 29.83 17.85 -3.11
N SER A 25 28.80 18.66 -2.88
CA SER A 25 27.53 18.60 -3.63
C SER A 25 27.42 19.65 -4.74
N GLU A 26 28.48 20.41 -4.99
CA GLU A 26 28.53 21.50 -5.96
C GLU A 26 27.46 22.58 -5.74
N LEU A 27 27.11 22.83 -4.48
CA LEU A 27 26.09 23.81 -4.09
C LEU A 27 26.70 24.96 -3.29
N SER A 28 25.94 26.07 -3.19
CA SER A 28 26.38 27.18 -2.33
C SER A 28 26.07 26.89 -0.86
N LYS A 29 26.95 27.31 0.03
CA LYS A 29 26.77 27.28 1.49
C LYS A 29 25.47 27.99 1.92
N GLY A 30 25.13 29.10 1.24
CA GLY A 30 23.88 29.84 1.49
C GLY A 30 22.65 29.02 1.21
N PHE A 31 22.61 28.31 0.09
CA PHE A 31 21.53 27.42 -0.28
C PHE A 31 21.36 26.29 0.76
N LEU A 32 22.45 25.58 1.09
CA LEU A 32 22.41 24.51 2.09
C LEU A 32 21.98 25.01 3.48
N SER A 33 22.42 26.22 3.87
CA SER A 33 21.97 26.82 5.13
C SER A 33 20.48 27.13 5.15
N GLN A 34 19.91 27.59 4.04
CA GLN A 34 18.45 27.79 3.90
C GLN A 34 17.70 26.46 3.89
N LEU A 35 18.23 25.47 3.18
CA LEU A 35 17.66 24.13 3.08
C LEU A 35 17.60 23.45 4.46
N GLU A 36 18.69 23.47 5.23
CA GLU A 36 18.74 22.89 6.58
C GLU A 36 17.78 23.57 7.58
N ARG A 37 17.35 24.79 7.29
CA ARG A 37 16.34 25.53 8.07
C ARG A 37 14.92 25.41 7.51
N ASN A 38 14.73 24.59 6.48
CA ASN A 38 13.45 24.44 5.75
C ASN A 38 12.91 25.76 5.15
N LEU A 39 13.79 26.70 4.82
CA LEU A 39 13.43 27.94 4.15
C LEU A 39 13.37 27.81 2.63
N THR A 40 13.86 26.70 2.09
CA THR A 40 13.78 26.32 0.69
C THR A 40 13.66 24.81 0.57
N SER A 41 13.19 24.32 -0.59
CA SER A 41 13.08 22.89 -0.90
C SER A 41 13.99 22.54 -2.07
N PRO A 42 14.73 21.42 -2.03
CA PRO A 42 15.53 20.98 -3.16
C PRO A 42 14.63 20.33 -4.20
N CYS A 43 14.99 20.37 -5.47
CA CYS A 43 14.45 19.41 -6.45
C CYS A 43 15.07 18.02 -6.21
N VAL A 44 14.50 16.99 -6.83
CA VAL A 44 14.95 15.59 -6.60
C VAL A 44 16.42 15.39 -6.98
N SER A 45 16.88 15.95 -8.09
CA SER A 45 18.26 15.85 -8.52
C SER A 45 19.23 16.55 -7.54
N THR A 46 18.86 17.73 -7.04
CA THR A 46 19.65 18.43 -6.02
C THR A 46 19.73 17.64 -4.72
N LEU A 47 18.61 17.02 -4.31
CA LEU A 47 18.59 16.16 -3.12
C LEU A 47 19.50 14.96 -3.30
N ASP A 48 19.45 14.32 -4.46
CA ASP A 48 20.27 13.15 -4.79
C ASP A 48 21.76 13.47 -4.70
N ASN A 49 22.22 14.58 -5.30
CA ASN A 49 23.59 15.06 -5.20
C ASN A 49 24.03 15.31 -3.74
N ILE A 50 23.15 15.89 -2.93
CA ILE A 50 23.43 16.10 -1.49
C ILE A 50 23.58 14.76 -0.77
N LEU A 51 22.71 13.80 -1.06
CA LEU A 51 22.74 12.48 -0.42
C LEU A 51 23.94 11.67 -0.85
N GLU A 52 24.33 11.72 -2.11
CA GLU A 52 25.57 11.12 -2.61
C GLU A 52 26.78 11.70 -1.89
N ALA A 53 26.86 13.03 -1.76
CA ALA A 53 27.92 13.71 -0.98
C ALA A 53 27.95 13.31 0.50
N LEU A 54 26.79 12.89 1.06
CA LEU A 54 26.66 12.38 2.42
C LEU A 54 26.88 10.86 2.51
N GLY A 55 27.09 10.16 1.38
CA GLY A 55 27.31 8.72 1.33
C GLY A 55 26.06 7.90 1.65
N THR A 56 24.91 8.35 1.15
CA THR A 56 23.61 7.67 1.22
C THR A 56 22.84 7.89 -0.08
N ASN A 57 21.61 7.40 -0.19
CA ASN A 57 20.77 7.55 -1.37
C ASN A 57 19.32 7.90 -0.99
N LEU A 58 18.47 8.22 -1.98
CA LEU A 58 17.08 8.59 -1.77
C LEU A 58 16.30 7.51 -1.03
N SER A 59 16.52 6.22 -1.36
CA SER A 59 15.82 5.11 -0.72
C SER A 59 16.11 5.04 0.79
N GLU A 60 17.39 5.13 1.17
CA GLU A 60 17.81 5.15 2.58
C GLU A 60 17.36 6.42 3.28
N PHE A 61 17.45 7.55 2.60
CA PHE A 61 17.05 8.83 3.16
C PHE A 61 15.56 8.90 3.48
N PHE A 62 14.71 8.37 2.61
CA PHE A 62 13.27 8.33 2.82
C PHE A 62 12.78 7.10 3.59
N ARG A 63 13.68 6.16 3.87
CA ARG A 63 13.38 5.05 4.76
C ARG A 63 13.01 5.62 6.13
N GLU A 64 11.77 5.52 6.48
CA GLU A 64 11.33 5.77 7.83
C GLU A 64 11.64 4.51 8.65
N ASP A 65 12.47 4.64 9.67
CA ASP A 65 12.64 3.63 10.74
C ASP A 65 11.40 3.63 11.66
N LYS A 66 10.21 3.76 11.08
CA LYS A 66 8.99 3.45 11.81
C LYS A 66 8.84 1.95 11.75
N ASP A 67 8.81 1.30 12.91
CA ASP A 67 8.30 -0.05 13.02
C ASP A 67 6.96 -0.08 12.27
N GLU A 68 6.90 -0.78 11.15
CA GLU A 68 5.64 -0.93 10.43
C GLU A 68 4.65 -1.59 11.38
N PRO A 69 3.42 -1.06 11.51
CA PRO A 69 2.45 -1.64 12.41
C PRO A 69 2.20 -3.10 12.00
N VAL A 70 2.38 -3.99 12.94
CA VAL A 70 2.11 -5.43 12.76
C VAL A 70 0.64 -5.75 13.05
N VAL A 71 -0.02 -4.90 13.82
CA VAL A 71 -1.41 -5.06 14.22
C VAL A 71 -2.21 -3.87 13.73
N PHE A 72 -3.25 -4.15 12.95
CA PHE A 72 -4.21 -3.18 12.46
C PHE A 72 -5.54 -3.38 13.18
N ARG A 73 -6.21 -2.28 13.53
CA ARG A 73 -7.51 -2.26 14.19
C ARG A 73 -8.56 -1.65 13.29
N GLU A 74 -9.81 -1.79 13.62
CA GLU A 74 -10.93 -1.26 12.83
C GLU A 74 -10.80 0.24 12.52
N ALA A 75 -10.22 1.02 13.44
CA ALA A 75 -9.94 2.43 13.24
C ALA A 75 -8.86 2.73 12.17
N ASP A 76 -8.04 1.74 11.84
CA ASP A 76 -6.99 1.86 10.83
C ASP A 76 -7.49 1.47 9.43
N PHE A 77 -8.67 0.84 9.33
CA PHE A 77 -9.19 0.31 8.08
C PHE A 77 -9.64 1.45 7.16
N TYR A 78 -9.30 1.32 5.89
CA TYR A 78 -9.91 2.16 4.87
C TYR A 78 -11.18 1.48 4.36
N VAL A 79 -12.29 2.22 4.29
CA VAL A 79 -13.60 1.71 3.88
C VAL A 79 -14.08 2.44 2.64
N SER A 80 -14.51 1.69 1.64
CA SER A 80 -15.18 2.23 0.43
C SER A 80 -16.53 1.54 0.26
N GLU A 81 -17.59 2.33 0.31
CA GLU A 81 -18.95 1.88 0.05
C GLU A 81 -19.31 2.21 -1.39
N LYS A 82 -19.78 1.22 -2.14
CA LYS A 82 -20.26 1.36 -3.50
C LYS A 82 -21.60 0.67 -3.67
N GLU A 83 -22.28 0.97 -4.75
CA GLU A 83 -23.50 0.24 -5.10
C GLU A 83 -23.17 -1.25 -5.29
N GLY A 84 -23.84 -2.11 -4.50
CA GLY A 84 -23.68 -3.55 -4.55
C GLY A 84 -22.62 -4.18 -3.67
N HIS A 85 -21.69 -3.41 -3.09
CA HIS A 85 -20.68 -3.94 -2.17
C HIS A 85 -19.99 -2.88 -1.30
N THR A 86 -19.43 -3.34 -0.18
CA THR A 86 -18.52 -2.55 0.65
C THR A 86 -17.18 -3.28 0.73
N ILE A 87 -16.08 -2.55 0.53
CA ILE A 87 -14.72 -3.05 0.71
C ILE A 87 -14.11 -2.39 1.93
N LYS A 88 -13.46 -3.20 2.77
CA LYS A 88 -12.61 -2.72 3.87
C LYS A 88 -11.20 -3.23 3.66
N TRP A 89 -10.26 -2.30 3.43
CA TRP A 89 -8.84 -2.61 3.40
C TRP A 89 -8.34 -2.75 4.84
N ILE A 90 -8.22 -3.98 5.30
CA ILE A 90 -7.86 -4.31 6.69
C ILE A 90 -6.36 -4.21 6.97
N VAL A 91 -5.55 -4.12 5.90
CA VAL A 91 -4.13 -3.77 5.92
C VAL A 91 -3.93 -2.59 4.96
N PRO A 92 -4.10 -1.33 5.42
CA PRO A 92 -4.15 -0.15 4.55
C PRO A 92 -2.89 0.12 3.71
N ASN A 93 -1.75 -0.45 4.10
CA ASN A 93 -0.47 -0.33 3.39
C ASN A 93 -0.09 -1.61 2.63
N ALA A 94 -1.03 -2.49 2.35
CA ALA A 94 -0.81 -3.80 1.71
C ALA A 94 -0.10 -3.70 0.36
N GLN A 95 -0.25 -2.59 -0.37
CA GLN A 95 0.47 -2.31 -1.63
C GLN A 95 2.00 -2.36 -1.51
N LYS A 96 2.56 -2.30 -0.29
CA LYS A 96 3.99 -2.45 -0.01
C LYS A 96 4.39 -3.90 0.28
N HIS A 97 3.43 -4.81 0.37
CA HIS A 97 3.62 -6.19 0.77
C HIS A 97 3.35 -7.17 -0.38
N ALA A 98 3.52 -8.45 -0.12
CA ALA A 98 3.34 -9.49 -1.12
C ALA A 98 1.86 -9.81 -1.38
N MET A 99 0.98 -9.56 -0.40
CA MET A 99 -0.45 -9.88 -0.49
C MET A 99 -1.31 -8.75 0.07
N GLU A 100 -2.53 -8.66 -0.40
CA GLU A 100 -3.52 -7.68 0.02
C GLU A 100 -4.80 -8.37 0.51
N PRO A 101 -5.03 -8.43 1.82
CA PRO A 101 -6.29 -8.90 2.37
C PRO A 101 -7.32 -7.78 2.45
N ILE A 102 -8.55 -8.07 2.01
CA ILE A 102 -9.71 -7.21 2.19
C ILE A 102 -10.85 -7.96 2.88
N LEU A 103 -11.75 -7.23 3.52
CA LEU A 103 -13.09 -7.70 3.84
C LEU A 103 -14.06 -7.15 2.81
N LEU A 104 -14.71 -8.05 2.09
CA LEU A 104 -15.77 -7.73 1.15
C LEU A 104 -17.13 -8.04 1.80
N GLU A 105 -18.03 -7.07 1.80
CA GLU A 105 -19.40 -7.21 2.27
C GLU A 105 -20.34 -7.07 1.06
N LEU A 106 -21.18 -8.08 0.84
CA LEU A 106 -22.15 -8.12 -0.25
C LEU A 106 -23.58 -8.16 0.33
N PRO A 107 -24.36 -7.10 0.17
CA PRO A 107 -25.78 -7.13 0.52
C PRO A 107 -26.53 -8.16 -0.33
N PRO A 108 -27.82 -8.46 -0.02
CA PRO A 108 -28.66 -9.29 -0.87
C PRO A 108 -28.71 -8.77 -2.31
N GLY A 109 -28.40 -9.61 -3.29
CA GLY A 109 -28.29 -9.24 -4.71
C GLY A 109 -27.02 -8.45 -5.08
N GLY A 110 -26.12 -8.22 -4.12
CA GLY A 110 -24.89 -7.48 -4.35
C GLY A 110 -23.87 -8.25 -5.19
N LYS A 111 -23.02 -7.48 -5.86
CA LYS A 111 -21.94 -7.97 -6.73
C LYS A 111 -20.65 -7.23 -6.42
N SER A 112 -19.52 -7.93 -6.38
CA SER A 112 -18.22 -7.30 -6.30
C SER A 112 -17.86 -6.59 -7.63
N PHE A 113 -16.78 -5.83 -7.61
CA PHE A 113 -16.10 -5.42 -8.84
C PHE A 113 -15.62 -6.65 -9.62
N GLU A 114 -15.40 -6.47 -10.91
CA GLU A 114 -14.88 -7.51 -11.79
C GLU A 114 -13.35 -7.47 -11.79
N MET A 115 -12.75 -8.61 -11.48
CA MET A 115 -11.31 -8.81 -11.54
C MET A 115 -10.89 -9.16 -12.96
N THR A 116 -9.88 -8.47 -13.46
CA THR A 116 -9.26 -8.76 -14.74
C THR A 116 -8.21 -9.87 -14.61
N PRO A 117 -7.97 -10.66 -15.69
CA PRO A 117 -6.94 -11.69 -15.66
C PRO A 117 -5.56 -11.14 -15.29
N THR A 118 -4.87 -11.82 -14.40
CA THR A 118 -3.50 -11.53 -13.96
C THR A 118 -2.69 -12.82 -13.84
N THR A 119 -1.40 -12.71 -13.53
CA THR A 119 -0.55 -13.87 -13.21
C THR A 119 -0.55 -14.20 -11.72
N GLY A 120 -1.38 -13.51 -10.94
CA GLY A 120 -1.47 -13.66 -9.49
C GLY A 120 -2.30 -14.86 -9.05
N GLU A 121 -2.42 -14.98 -7.75
CA GLU A 121 -3.21 -15.99 -7.05
C GLU A 121 -4.13 -15.30 -6.05
N GLU A 122 -5.29 -15.88 -5.85
CA GLU A 122 -6.27 -15.39 -4.88
C GLU A 122 -6.74 -16.51 -3.97
N PHE A 123 -6.96 -16.13 -2.72
CA PHE A 123 -7.57 -16.95 -1.69
C PHE A 123 -8.74 -16.19 -1.09
N ALA A 124 -9.84 -16.87 -0.83
CA ALA A 124 -10.91 -16.31 -0.03
C ALA A 124 -11.50 -17.31 0.97
N TYR A 125 -12.00 -16.77 2.07
CA TYR A 125 -12.72 -17.49 3.09
C TYR A 125 -14.06 -16.81 3.37
N VAL A 126 -15.16 -17.54 3.27
CA VAL A 126 -16.49 -16.99 3.54
C VAL A 126 -16.76 -16.96 5.03
N LEU A 127 -16.77 -15.77 5.61
CA LEU A 127 -17.01 -15.53 7.03
C LEU A 127 -18.50 -15.64 7.39
N GLU A 128 -19.38 -15.19 6.47
CA GLU A 128 -20.82 -15.14 6.69
C GLU A 128 -21.56 -15.26 5.36
N GLY A 129 -22.73 -15.91 5.39
CA GLY A 129 -23.61 -16.05 4.22
C GLY A 129 -23.11 -17.07 3.19
N THR A 130 -23.40 -16.78 1.94
CA THR A 130 -23.05 -17.63 0.79
C THR A 130 -22.80 -16.73 -0.41
N VAL A 131 -21.71 -16.95 -1.11
CA VAL A 131 -21.39 -16.24 -2.34
C VAL A 131 -21.32 -17.20 -3.52
N THR A 132 -21.50 -16.67 -4.71
CA THR A 132 -21.24 -17.35 -5.97
C THR A 132 -20.00 -16.74 -6.59
N LEU A 133 -18.95 -17.52 -6.71
CA LEU A 133 -17.76 -17.15 -7.49
C LEU A 133 -18.08 -17.41 -8.97
N CYS A 134 -18.04 -16.38 -9.79
CA CYS A 134 -18.24 -16.43 -11.23
C CYS A 134 -16.86 -16.28 -11.91
N CYS A 135 -16.46 -17.29 -12.71
CA CYS A 135 -15.20 -17.30 -13.44
C CYS A 135 -15.51 -17.62 -14.91
N ASP A 136 -15.48 -16.63 -15.79
CA ASP A 136 -15.96 -16.76 -17.16
C ASP A 136 -17.33 -17.47 -17.22
N ASP A 137 -17.41 -18.64 -17.84
CA ASP A 137 -18.65 -19.43 -17.98
C ASP A 137 -18.93 -20.38 -16.79
N LYS A 138 -18.06 -20.42 -15.78
CA LYS A 138 -18.18 -21.30 -14.62
C LYS A 138 -18.63 -20.57 -13.37
N THR A 139 -19.46 -21.22 -12.59
CA THR A 139 -19.90 -20.69 -11.30
C THR A 139 -19.68 -21.71 -10.18
N HIS A 140 -19.22 -21.24 -9.04
CA HIS A 140 -19.01 -22.04 -7.84
C HIS A 140 -19.73 -21.41 -6.67
N ILE A 141 -20.53 -22.19 -5.96
CA ILE A 141 -21.20 -21.73 -4.73
C ILE A 141 -20.26 -22.00 -3.56
N VAL A 142 -19.93 -20.93 -2.81
CA VAL A 142 -19.06 -20.99 -1.63
C VAL A 142 -19.86 -20.51 -0.42
N ARG A 143 -19.97 -21.35 0.61
CA ARG A 143 -20.78 -21.12 1.81
C ARG A 143 -19.89 -20.68 2.97
N LYS A 144 -20.52 -20.17 4.02
CA LYS A 144 -19.84 -19.89 5.28
C LYS A 144 -18.96 -21.07 5.72
N GLY A 145 -17.70 -20.79 6.04
CA GLY A 145 -16.69 -21.75 6.44
C GLY A 145 -15.96 -22.44 5.29
N GLU A 146 -16.39 -22.20 4.04
CA GLU A 146 -15.73 -22.72 2.85
C GLU A 146 -14.76 -21.69 2.27
N THR A 147 -13.83 -22.18 1.43
CA THR A 147 -12.77 -21.38 0.79
C THR A 147 -12.78 -21.59 -0.72
N PHE A 148 -12.21 -20.64 -1.43
CA PHE A 148 -11.68 -20.89 -2.76
C PHE A 148 -10.21 -20.44 -2.84
N TYR A 149 -9.48 -21.07 -3.74
CA TYR A 149 -8.13 -20.70 -4.12
C TYR A 149 -8.01 -20.86 -5.63
N MET A 150 -7.47 -19.85 -6.30
CA MET A 150 -7.35 -19.87 -7.75
C MET A 150 -6.18 -19.06 -8.26
N THR A 151 -5.67 -19.42 -9.43
CA THR A 151 -4.83 -18.56 -10.24
C THR A 151 -5.73 -17.60 -11.02
N CYS A 152 -5.42 -16.32 -11.01
CA CYS A 152 -6.27 -15.25 -11.54
C CYS A 152 -6.13 -15.07 -13.07
N ASN A 153 -6.20 -16.15 -13.83
CA ASN A 153 -6.01 -16.14 -15.29
C ASN A 153 -7.30 -15.91 -16.10
N THR A 154 -8.43 -15.67 -15.44
CA THR A 154 -9.75 -15.43 -16.04
C THR A 154 -10.43 -14.23 -15.40
N PHE A 155 -11.40 -13.64 -16.11
CA PHE A 155 -12.32 -12.68 -15.50
C PHE A 155 -13.15 -13.36 -14.43
N HIS A 156 -13.25 -12.71 -13.28
CA HIS A 156 -14.03 -13.27 -12.19
C HIS A 156 -14.57 -12.19 -11.24
N HIS A 157 -15.61 -12.55 -10.51
CA HIS A 157 -16.22 -11.72 -9.49
C HIS A 157 -17.04 -12.57 -8.51
N LEU A 158 -17.45 -11.96 -7.41
CA LEU A 158 -18.32 -12.57 -6.43
C LEU A 158 -19.72 -11.96 -6.50
N GLU A 159 -20.76 -12.81 -6.41
CA GLU A 159 -22.15 -12.40 -6.33
C GLU A 159 -22.83 -12.99 -5.10
N ASN A 160 -23.65 -12.19 -4.44
CA ASN A 160 -24.58 -12.67 -3.42
C ASN A 160 -25.98 -12.85 -3.99
N LYS A 161 -26.32 -14.07 -4.41
CA LYS A 161 -27.66 -14.44 -4.93
C LYS A 161 -28.65 -14.82 -3.81
N ARG A 162 -28.32 -14.54 -2.55
CA ARG A 162 -29.14 -14.91 -1.38
C ARG A 162 -29.81 -13.69 -0.77
N LYS A 163 -30.79 -13.97 0.13
CA LYS A 163 -31.53 -12.92 0.85
C LYS A 163 -30.82 -12.40 2.11
N GLN A 164 -29.76 -13.06 2.51
CA GLN A 164 -28.93 -12.67 3.65
C GLN A 164 -27.63 -12.04 3.15
N PRO A 165 -27.05 -11.07 3.88
CA PRO A 165 -25.76 -10.51 3.51
C PRO A 165 -24.66 -11.58 3.56
N ALA A 166 -23.60 -11.35 2.82
CA ALA A 166 -22.43 -12.21 2.82
C ALA A 166 -21.18 -11.39 3.14
N ARG A 167 -20.24 -11.99 3.85
CA ARG A 167 -18.93 -11.39 4.19
C ARG A 167 -17.83 -12.37 3.83
N VAL A 168 -16.81 -11.87 3.17
CA VAL A 168 -15.70 -12.67 2.64
C VAL A 168 -14.39 -12.00 3.02
N LEU A 169 -13.48 -12.74 3.62
CA LEU A 169 -12.08 -12.39 3.64
C LEU A 169 -11.47 -12.80 2.29
N TRP A 170 -11.02 -11.82 1.50
CA TRP A 170 -10.46 -12.04 0.17
C TRP A 170 -9.03 -11.52 0.13
N VAL A 171 -8.12 -12.33 -0.35
CA VAL A 171 -6.66 -12.05 -0.37
C VAL A 171 -6.16 -12.23 -1.79
N SER A 172 -5.48 -11.22 -2.32
CA SER A 172 -4.75 -11.29 -3.59
C SER A 172 -3.23 -11.28 -3.38
N ASN A 173 -2.52 -11.95 -4.25
CA ASN A 173 -1.08 -11.93 -4.38
C ASN A 173 -0.73 -11.88 -5.88
N PRO A 174 -0.11 -10.78 -6.40
CA PRO A 174 0.22 -9.54 -5.69
C PRO A 174 -1.03 -8.72 -5.27
N PRO A 175 -0.84 -7.59 -4.54
CA PRO A 175 -1.90 -6.61 -4.25
C PRO A 175 -2.63 -6.13 -5.51
N LEU A 176 -3.97 -6.21 -5.53
CA LEU A 176 -4.80 -5.92 -6.71
C LEU A 176 -6.07 -5.10 -6.41
N PHE A 177 -6.44 -4.92 -5.11
CA PHE A 177 -7.70 -4.29 -4.70
C PHE A 177 -7.63 -2.78 -4.54
#